data_dfd2a6560cf0716aa5bb4feeb2bf87fe
#
_entry.id   dfd2a6560cf0716aa5bb4feeb2bf87fe
#
_cell.length_a   1.000
_cell.length_b   1.000
_cell.length_c   1.000
_cell.angle_alpha   90.00
_cell.angle_beta   90.00
_cell.angle_gamma   90.00
#
_symmetry.space_group_name_H-M   'P 1'
#
loop_
_entity.id
_entity.type
_entity.pdbx_description
1 polymer ?
#
loop_
_entity_poly.entity_id
_entity_poly.type
_entity_poly.pdbx_seq_one_letter_code
_entity_poly.pdbx_strand_id
1 'polypeptide(L)'
;MVEADRRGDELTASLPTSEGWTEPLGESARAVYLFGAGHVGRALALALAPLPFAVRWIDSRREAFPAYAPANVAMIHAPETTNEPGNAPDGALIVVMTHSHAIDLEIVAEALRADRFGYVGLIGSGTKWARFLSQMRAAGLSGERLSKLVCPIGLAEVKGKDPAVIAASTDTQLLMTSERLSAKDAKPRLEKEAGGAALMPLT
;
A
#
# COMPACT_ATOMS: atom_id res chain seq x y z
N MET A 1 19.06 18.48 -24.17
CA MET A 1 18.26 19.33 -23.30
C MET A 1 16.97 18.55 -23.03
N VAL A 2 16.77 18.14 -21.79
CA VAL A 2 15.60 17.32 -21.39
C VAL A 2 14.53 18.31 -20.94
N GLU A 3 13.46 18.41 -21.69
CA GLU A 3 12.29 19.22 -21.35
C GLU A 3 11.33 18.35 -20.51
N ALA A 4 11.13 18.71 -19.25
CA ALA A 4 10.18 18.07 -18.37
C ALA A 4 8.86 18.83 -18.43
N ASP A 5 7.81 18.23 -19.03
CA ASP A 5 6.46 18.77 -19.01
C ASP A 5 5.70 18.22 -17.78
N ARG A 6 5.25 19.12 -16.91
CA ARG A 6 4.42 18.81 -15.75
C ARG A 6 2.95 18.90 -16.14
N ARG A 7 2.34 17.78 -16.44
CA ARG A 7 0.87 17.67 -16.45
C ARG A 7 0.45 16.52 -15.55
N GLY A 8 -0.06 16.88 -14.37
CA GLY A 8 -0.61 15.96 -13.39
C GLY A 8 0.41 14.91 -12.94
N ASP A 9 0.64 14.76 -11.71
CA ASP A 9 1.46 13.82 -10.90
C ASP A 9 2.35 12.72 -11.57
N GLU A 10 2.55 12.72 -12.91
CA GLU A 10 3.46 11.84 -13.64
C GLU A 10 4.62 12.65 -14.22
N LEU A 11 5.82 12.39 -13.73
CA LEU A 11 7.06 12.82 -14.39
C LEU A 11 7.28 11.93 -15.62
N THR A 12 6.89 12.40 -16.79
CA THR A 12 7.28 11.79 -18.06
C THR A 12 8.51 12.49 -18.59
N ALA A 13 9.62 11.78 -18.75
CA ALA A 13 10.77 12.26 -19.51
C ALA A 13 10.71 11.65 -20.91
N SER A 14 10.62 12.50 -21.94
CA SER A 14 10.68 12.07 -23.33
C SER A 14 12.12 12.21 -23.84
N LEU A 15 12.70 11.10 -24.29
CA LEU A 15 13.92 11.14 -25.11
C LEU A 15 13.50 11.31 -26.58
N PRO A 16 14.10 12.24 -27.34
CA PRO A 16 13.81 12.38 -28.77
C PRO A 16 14.42 11.18 -29.52
N THR A 17 13.59 10.21 -29.84
CA THR A 17 13.89 9.20 -30.84
C THR A 17 13.23 9.60 -32.16
N SER A 18 13.81 9.19 -33.29
CA SER A 18 13.32 9.51 -34.63
C SER A 18 11.89 9.03 -34.93
N GLU A 19 11.24 8.32 -33.99
CA GLU A 19 9.90 7.76 -34.13
C GLU A 19 8.90 8.25 -33.07
N GLY A 20 9.25 9.26 -32.24
CA GLY A 20 8.31 9.85 -31.28
C GLY A 20 7.85 8.91 -30.16
N TRP A 21 8.69 7.97 -29.73
CA TRP A 21 8.40 7.09 -28.61
C TRP A 21 8.46 7.89 -27.29
N THR A 22 7.38 7.84 -26.54
CA THR A 22 7.33 8.34 -25.16
C THR A 22 7.34 7.14 -24.23
N GLU A 23 8.44 6.91 -23.56
CA GLU A 23 8.54 5.88 -22.54
C GLU A 23 8.27 6.52 -21.18
N PRO A 24 7.26 6.07 -20.40
CA PRO A 24 7.07 6.57 -19.06
C PRO A 24 8.29 6.18 -18.22
N LEU A 25 9.05 7.16 -17.75
CA LEU A 25 10.16 6.96 -16.82
C LEU A 25 9.60 6.81 -15.40
N GLY A 26 9.44 5.58 -14.97
CA GLY A 26 9.04 5.19 -13.63
C GLY A 26 7.62 4.61 -13.57
N GLU A 27 7.49 3.49 -12.88
CA GLU A 27 6.19 3.02 -12.42
C GLU A 27 5.65 4.05 -11.42
N SER A 28 4.37 4.42 -11.52
CA SER A 28 3.73 5.27 -10.52
C SER A 28 3.90 4.62 -9.14
N ALA A 29 4.51 5.32 -8.20
CA ALA A 29 4.80 4.79 -6.88
C ALA A 29 3.50 4.34 -6.21
N ARG A 30 3.40 3.05 -5.83
CA ARG A 30 2.19 2.53 -5.19
C ARG A 30 1.99 3.17 -3.81
N ALA A 31 0.77 3.61 -3.55
CA ALA A 31 0.43 4.24 -2.28
C ALA A 31 0.43 3.22 -1.12
N VAL A 32 1.15 3.55 -0.05
CA VAL A 32 1.14 2.82 1.24
C VAL A 32 0.58 3.74 2.32
N TYR A 33 -0.48 3.33 2.97
CA TYR A 33 -1.05 4.01 4.12
C TYR A 33 -0.64 3.27 5.39
N LEU A 34 0.36 3.81 6.08
CA LEU A 34 0.96 3.24 7.28
C LEU A 34 0.36 3.91 8.52
N PHE A 35 -0.44 3.19 9.27
CA PHE A 35 -1.08 3.66 10.49
C PHE A 35 -0.27 3.25 11.73
N GLY A 36 0.23 4.24 12.46
CA GLY A 36 0.99 4.08 13.70
C GLY A 36 2.44 4.51 13.58
N ALA A 37 2.86 5.46 14.45
CA ALA A 37 4.22 5.99 14.52
C ALA A 37 5.01 5.46 15.73
N GLY A 38 4.70 4.23 16.18
CA GLY A 38 5.46 3.49 17.18
C GLY A 38 6.78 2.94 16.64
N HIS A 39 7.47 2.10 17.42
CA HIS A 39 8.79 1.56 17.07
C HIS A 39 8.79 0.80 15.73
N VAL A 40 7.78 -0.07 15.51
CA VAL A 40 7.67 -0.82 14.24
C VAL A 40 7.31 0.10 13.08
N GLY A 41 6.39 1.05 13.27
CA GLY A 41 6.02 2.01 12.24
C GLY A 41 7.20 2.87 11.79
N ARG A 42 8.05 3.30 12.74
CA ARG A 42 9.31 4.03 12.42
C ARG A 42 10.28 3.17 11.62
N ALA A 43 10.49 1.92 12.05
CA ALA A 43 11.37 1.00 11.35
C ALA A 43 10.85 0.71 9.94
N LEU A 44 9.54 0.53 9.77
CA LEU A 44 8.94 0.27 8.46
C LEU A 44 8.99 1.51 7.55
N ALA A 45 8.72 2.71 8.06
CA ALA A 45 8.85 3.94 7.28
C ALA A 45 10.28 4.13 6.74
N LEU A 46 11.31 3.75 7.52
CA LEU A 46 12.69 3.78 7.07
C LEU A 46 13.02 2.67 6.06
N ALA A 47 12.50 1.45 6.25
CA ALA A 47 12.70 0.33 5.33
C ALA A 47 12.08 0.60 3.95
N LEU A 48 10.93 1.28 3.90
CA LEU A 48 10.24 1.67 2.67
C LEU A 48 10.93 2.83 1.93
N ALA A 49 11.90 3.52 2.52
CA ALA A 49 12.55 4.70 1.94
C ALA A 49 13.16 4.47 0.54
N PRO A 50 13.90 3.38 0.28
CA PRO A 50 14.51 3.11 -1.03
C PRO A 50 13.56 2.41 -2.02
N LEU A 51 12.34 2.08 -1.61
CA LEU A 51 11.40 1.29 -2.40
C LEU A 51 10.42 2.19 -3.20
N PRO A 52 9.83 1.68 -4.30
CA PRO A 52 8.95 2.44 -5.18
C PRO A 52 7.54 2.62 -4.55
N PHE A 53 7.48 3.21 -3.38
CA PHE A 53 6.25 3.50 -2.65
C PHE A 53 6.10 4.98 -2.36
N ALA A 54 4.85 5.47 -2.42
CA ALA A 54 4.45 6.76 -1.86
C ALA A 54 3.79 6.51 -0.50
N VAL A 55 4.48 6.80 0.59
CA VAL A 55 4.05 6.43 1.95
C VAL A 55 3.34 7.60 2.62
N ARG A 56 2.11 7.39 3.06
CA ARG A 56 1.40 8.27 4.00
C ARG A 56 1.46 7.64 5.39
N TRP A 57 2.29 8.23 6.24
CA TRP A 57 2.53 7.73 7.60
C TRP A 57 1.66 8.49 8.59
N ILE A 58 0.68 7.82 9.17
CA ILE A 58 -0.46 8.42 9.86
C ILE A 58 -0.46 8.03 11.35
N ASP A 59 -0.57 9.01 12.25
CA ASP A 59 -0.78 8.78 13.68
C ASP A 59 -1.60 9.93 14.28
N SER A 60 -2.38 9.65 15.30
CA SER A 60 -3.16 10.67 16.05
C SER A 60 -2.29 11.50 17.01
N ARG A 61 -1.08 11.06 17.28
CA ARG A 61 -0.15 11.71 18.22
C ARG A 61 0.97 12.39 17.44
N ARG A 62 0.96 13.71 17.42
CA ARG A 62 1.97 14.51 16.71
C ARG A 62 3.40 14.21 17.22
N GLU A 63 3.55 14.02 18.52
CA GLU A 63 4.82 13.74 19.20
C GLU A 63 5.38 12.32 18.91
N ALA A 64 4.58 11.43 18.34
CA ALA A 64 5.05 10.11 17.93
C ALA A 64 5.96 10.16 16.70
N PHE A 65 5.86 11.20 15.88
CA PHE A 65 6.69 11.35 14.69
C PHE A 65 8.12 11.82 15.01
N PRO A 66 9.12 11.41 14.21
CA PRO A 66 10.45 12.00 14.25
C PRO A 66 10.43 13.41 13.63
N ALA A 67 11.51 14.17 13.81
CA ALA A 67 11.67 15.50 13.22
C ALA A 67 11.73 15.47 11.67
N TYR A 68 12.21 14.36 11.11
CA TYR A 68 12.41 14.17 9.67
C TYR A 68 11.94 12.78 9.24
N ALA A 69 11.47 12.68 7.99
CA ALA A 69 11.12 11.43 7.34
C ALA A 69 11.81 11.34 5.97
N PRO A 70 11.95 10.13 5.39
CA PRO A 70 12.42 9.96 4.01
C PRO A 70 11.56 10.74 3.00
N ALA A 71 12.15 11.10 1.85
CA ALA A 71 11.50 11.95 0.85
C ALA A 71 10.17 11.39 0.29
N ASN A 72 10.05 10.07 0.23
CA ASN A 72 8.84 9.37 -0.21
C ASN A 72 7.82 9.12 0.93
N VAL A 73 8.06 9.63 2.15
CA VAL A 73 7.22 9.43 3.33
C VAL A 73 6.63 10.78 3.78
N ALA A 74 5.33 10.95 3.64
CA ALA A 74 4.60 12.09 4.16
C ALA A 74 4.03 11.75 5.57
N MET A 75 4.47 12.48 6.60
CA MET A 75 3.95 12.35 7.96
C MET A 75 2.61 13.09 8.08
N ILE A 76 1.56 12.38 8.46
CA ILE A 76 0.19 12.90 8.58
C ILE A 76 -0.28 12.80 10.03
N HIS A 77 -0.39 13.93 10.71
CA HIS A 77 -1.04 14.00 12.00
C HIS A 77 -2.57 14.05 11.79
N ALA A 78 -3.25 12.97 12.11
CA ALA A 78 -4.69 12.84 11.98
C ALA A 78 -5.31 12.44 13.34
N PRO A 79 -5.94 13.35 14.08
CA PRO A 79 -6.62 13.02 15.33
C PRO A 79 -7.66 11.92 15.18
N GLU A 80 -8.36 11.88 14.04
CA GLU A 80 -9.33 10.85 13.66
C GLU A 80 -8.74 9.94 12.57
N THR A 81 -7.77 9.11 12.95
CA THR A 81 -7.08 8.19 12.03
C THR A 81 -8.01 7.20 11.34
N THR A 82 -9.16 6.91 11.91
CA THR A 82 -10.16 5.96 11.39
C THR A 82 -10.81 6.42 10.09
N ASN A 83 -10.80 7.72 9.79
CA ASN A 83 -11.34 8.29 8.56
C ASN A 83 -10.34 8.25 7.38
N GLU A 84 -9.06 8.07 7.67
CA GLU A 84 -7.99 8.14 6.67
C GLU A 84 -8.02 7.03 5.59
N PRO A 85 -8.52 5.80 5.84
CA PRO A 85 -8.69 4.84 4.73
C PRO A 85 -9.58 5.35 3.60
N GLY A 86 -10.55 6.23 3.90
CA GLY A 86 -11.40 6.88 2.90
C GLY A 86 -10.62 7.71 1.87
N ASN A 87 -9.48 8.28 2.28
CA ASN A 87 -8.61 9.12 1.45
C ASN A 87 -7.60 8.32 0.60
N ALA A 88 -7.51 6.99 0.80
CA ALA A 88 -6.56 6.17 0.08
C ALA A 88 -7.09 5.85 -1.34
N PRO A 89 -6.22 5.86 -2.37
CA PRO A 89 -6.62 5.48 -3.73
C PRO A 89 -6.92 3.98 -3.83
N ASP A 90 -7.60 3.58 -4.89
CA ASP A 90 -7.82 2.17 -5.21
C ASP A 90 -6.49 1.45 -5.43
N GLY A 91 -6.41 0.21 -4.97
CA GLY A 91 -5.18 -0.57 -5.03
C GLY A 91 -4.12 -0.18 -3.98
N ALA A 92 -4.35 0.83 -3.12
CA ALA A 92 -3.44 1.18 -2.03
C ALA A 92 -3.19 0.00 -1.08
N LEU A 93 -2.03 0.03 -0.41
CA LEU A 93 -1.65 -0.95 0.60
C LEU A 93 -1.86 -0.34 1.99
N ILE A 94 -2.77 -0.92 2.76
CA ILE A 94 -3.14 -0.46 4.11
C ILE A 94 -2.38 -1.29 5.14
N VAL A 95 -1.58 -0.65 5.99
CA VAL A 95 -0.77 -1.32 7.03
C VAL A 95 -1.09 -0.72 8.38
N VAL A 96 -1.63 -1.53 9.29
CA VAL A 96 -2.15 -1.06 10.58
C VAL A 96 -1.33 -1.61 11.73
N MET A 97 -0.77 -0.69 12.53
CA MET A 97 0.05 -0.98 13.70
C MET A 97 0.00 0.17 14.72
N THR A 98 -1.21 0.62 15.04
CA THR A 98 -1.38 1.73 15.99
C THR A 98 -1.10 1.29 17.44
N HIS A 99 -1.15 2.24 18.36
CA HIS A 99 -0.99 1.98 19.79
C HIS A 99 -2.28 1.46 20.47
N SER A 100 -3.40 1.43 19.75
CA SER A 100 -4.72 1.07 20.29
C SER A 100 -5.41 0.01 19.45
N HIS A 101 -5.79 -1.10 20.11
CA HIS A 101 -6.56 -2.17 19.45
C HIS A 101 -7.95 -1.73 18.96
N ALA A 102 -8.56 -0.73 19.62
CA ALA A 102 -9.85 -0.20 19.19
C ALA A 102 -9.69 0.56 17.86
N ILE A 103 -8.67 1.41 17.77
CA ILE A 103 -8.34 2.15 16.54
C ILE A 103 -7.95 1.17 15.43
N ASP A 104 -7.13 0.16 15.72
CA ASP A 104 -6.77 -0.88 14.74
C ASP A 104 -8.01 -1.57 14.17
N LEU A 105 -8.98 -1.93 15.04
CA LEU A 105 -10.22 -2.58 14.65
C LEU A 105 -11.05 -1.71 13.69
N GLU A 106 -11.20 -0.43 14.02
CA GLU A 106 -11.99 0.51 13.22
C GLU A 106 -11.35 0.76 11.85
N ILE A 107 -10.03 1.02 11.79
CA ILE A 107 -9.29 1.23 10.54
C ILE A 107 -9.40 0.00 9.63
N VAL A 108 -9.16 -1.20 10.19
CA VAL A 108 -9.23 -2.45 9.42
C VAL A 108 -10.64 -2.73 8.95
N ALA A 109 -11.66 -2.50 9.81
CA ALA A 109 -13.05 -2.69 9.43
C ALA A 109 -13.45 -1.76 8.28
N GLU A 110 -13.06 -0.50 8.33
CA GLU A 110 -13.31 0.47 7.27
C GLU A 110 -12.60 0.07 5.96
N ALA A 111 -11.34 -0.29 6.04
CA ALA A 111 -10.57 -0.73 4.88
C ALA A 111 -11.18 -1.99 4.23
N LEU A 112 -11.62 -2.96 5.02
CA LEU A 112 -12.24 -4.18 4.50
C LEU A 112 -13.66 -3.94 3.94
N ARG A 113 -14.43 -2.98 4.50
CA ARG A 113 -15.73 -2.59 3.94
C ARG A 113 -15.59 -1.92 2.59
N ALA A 114 -14.60 -1.07 2.43
CA ALA A 114 -14.32 -0.38 1.17
C ALA A 114 -14.03 -1.34 0.01
N ASP A 115 -13.40 -2.48 0.29
CA ASP A 115 -13.13 -3.59 -0.67
C ASP A 115 -12.42 -3.18 -1.96
N ARG A 116 -11.58 -2.15 -1.90
CA ARG A 116 -10.89 -1.56 -3.05
C ARG A 116 -9.36 -1.52 -2.90
N PHE A 117 -8.84 -2.01 -1.75
CA PHE A 117 -7.42 -1.98 -1.47
C PHE A 117 -6.70 -3.24 -1.95
N GLY A 118 -5.46 -3.07 -2.39
CA GLY A 118 -4.62 -4.17 -2.84
C GLY A 118 -4.08 -5.03 -1.71
N TYR A 119 -4.04 -4.46 -0.49
CA TYR A 119 -3.56 -5.13 0.72
C TYR A 119 -4.16 -4.47 1.95
N VAL A 120 -4.59 -5.27 2.92
CA VAL A 120 -4.95 -4.80 4.26
C VAL A 120 -4.21 -5.70 5.26
N GLY A 121 -3.25 -5.13 5.97
CA GLY A 121 -2.41 -5.85 6.93
C GLY A 121 -2.49 -5.27 8.33
N LEU A 122 -2.51 -6.15 9.33
CA LEU A 122 -2.55 -5.80 10.74
C LEU A 122 -1.40 -6.43 11.51
N ILE A 123 -0.71 -5.64 12.33
CA ILE A 123 0.23 -6.17 13.30
C ILE A 123 -0.52 -6.94 14.41
N GLY A 124 -0.07 -8.12 14.73
CA GLY A 124 -0.74 -8.90 15.78
C GLY A 124 -0.03 -10.21 16.08
N SER A 125 -0.44 -10.86 17.18
CA SER A 125 -0.10 -12.25 17.47
C SER A 125 -1.27 -13.17 17.16
N GLY A 126 -1.01 -14.45 16.87
CA GLY A 126 -2.08 -15.43 16.58
C GLY A 126 -3.16 -15.51 17.66
N THR A 127 -2.81 -15.28 18.92
CA THR A 127 -3.76 -15.29 20.04
C THR A 127 -4.71 -14.08 20.00
N LYS A 128 -4.23 -12.91 19.59
CA LYS A 128 -5.04 -11.69 19.43
C LYS A 128 -5.94 -11.78 18.20
N TRP A 129 -5.51 -12.50 17.20
CA TRP A 129 -6.19 -12.67 15.93
C TRP A 129 -7.60 -13.28 16.07
N ALA A 130 -7.75 -14.38 16.84
CA ALA A 130 -9.05 -15.03 17.02
C ALA A 130 -10.11 -14.08 17.63
N ARG A 131 -9.69 -13.29 18.63
CA ARG A 131 -10.56 -12.28 19.27
C ARG A 131 -10.93 -11.17 18.29
N PHE A 132 -9.98 -10.71 17.51
CA PHE A 132 -10.18 -9.67 16.50
C PHE A 132 -11.17 -10.10 15.42
N LEU A 133 -11.04 -11.33 14.90
CA LEU A 133 -11.99 -11.92 13.94
C LEU A 133 -13.41 -12.01 14.51
N SER A 134 -13.55 -12.40 15.77
CA SER A 134 -14.87 -12.48 16.41
C SER A 134 -15.53 -11.10 16.49
N GLN A 135 -14.78 -10.07 16.86
CA GLN A 135 -15.29 -8.70 16.93
C GLN A 135 -15.69 -8.16 15.55
N MET A 136 -14.91 -8.44 14.52
CA MET A 136 -15.22 -8.03 13.15
C MET A 136 -16.45 -8.71 12.58
N ARG A 137 -16.64 -10.02 12.87
CA ARG A 137 -17.86 -10.72 12.50
C ARG A 137 -19.07 -10.12 13.20
N ALA A 138 -18.97 -9.82 14.48
CA ALA A 138 -20.02 -9.14 15.23
C ALA A 138 -20.33 -7.74 14.68
N ALA A 139 -19.33 -7.05 14.10
CA ALA A 139 -19.49 -5.78 13.40
C ALA A 139 -20.01 -5.92 11.95
N GLY A 140 -20.44 -7.11 11.53
CA GLY A 140 -21.11 -7.37 10.27
C GLY A 140 -20.19 -7.60 9.06
N LEU A 141 -18.86 -7.83 9.25
CA LEU A 141 -17.99 -8.20 8.15
C LEU A 141 -18.17 -9.67 7.77
N SER A 142 -18.32 -9.92 6.46
CA SER A 142 -18.44 -11.26 5.91
C SER A 142 -17.13 -12.05 6.01
N GLY A 143 -17.21 -13.37 6.01
CA GLY A 143 -16.03 -14.24 6.00
C GLY A 143 -15.12 -13.99 4.78
N GLU A 144 -15.71 -13.69 3.63
CA GLU A 144 -14.98 -13.35 2.41
C GLU A 144 -14.12 -12.10 2.59
N ARG A 145 -14.67 -11.03 3.18
CA ARG A 145 -13.91 -9.80 3.45
C ARG A 145 -12.81 -10.03 4.48
N LEU A 146 -13.10 -10.80 5.51
CA LEU A 146 -12.13 -11.15 6.54
C LEU A 146 -10.97 -12.00 6.01
N SER A 147 -11.19 -12.82 4.97
CA SER A 147 -10.12 -13.59 4.34
C SER A 147 -9.09 -12.74 3.59
N LYS A 148 -9.42 -11.48 3.28
CA LYS A 148 -8.51 -10.50 2.65
C LYS A 148 -7.54 -9.84 3.65
N LEU A 149 -7.79 -10.01 4.97
CA LEU A 149 -6.92 -9.43 5.99
C LEU A 149 -5.70 -10.31 6.23
N VAL A 150 -4.54 -9.72 6.17
CA VAL A 150 -3.25 -10.34 6.50
C VAL A 150 -2.89 -10.03 7.96
N CYS A 151 -2.91 -11.04 8.81
CA CYS A 151 -2.52 -10.91 10.22
C CYS A 151 -1.94 -12.24 10.74
N PRO A 152 -0.73 -12.21 11.30
CA PRO A 152 0.18 -11.08 11.42
C PRO A 152 0.76 -10.63 10.08
N ILE A 153 1.17 -9.35 9.99
CA ILE A 153 1.95 -8.81 8.87
C ILE A 153 3.33 -9.43 8.82
N GLY A 154 3.95 -9.41 7.64
CA GLY A 154 5.27 -9.98 7.38
C GLY A 154 5.21 -11.41 6.88
N LEU A 155 6.37 -11.94 6.51
CA LEU A 155 6.52 -13.30 5.99
C LEU A 155 6.50 -14.33 7.13
N ALA A 156 5.78 -15.42 6.95
CA ALA A 156 5.58 -16.43 7.99
C ALA A 156 6.88 -17.13 8.41
N GLU A 157 7.90 -17.13 7.57
CA GLU A 157 9.22 -17.71 7.79
C GLU A 157 10.07 -16.86 8.77
N VAL A 158 9.81 -15.56 8.86
CA VAL A 158 10.54 -14.64 9.72
C VAL A 158 9.93 -14.63 11.12
N LYS A 159 10.65 -15.11 12.12
CA LYS A 159 10.14 -15.29 13.49
C LYS A 159 10.59 -14.21 14.48
N GLY A 160 11.50 -13.33 14.06
CA GLY A 160 12.02 -12.25 14.91
C GLY A 160 10.93 -11.26 15.29
N LYS A 161 11.00 -10.77 16.54
CA LYS A 161 10.02 -9.82 17.10
C LYS A 161 10.55 -8.40 17.22
N ASP A 162 11.83 -8.21 16.90
CA ASP A 162 12.42 -6.87 16.90
C ASP A 162 11.76 -5.97 15.85
N PRO A 163 11.53 -4.69 16.15
CA PRO A 163 10.90 -3.75 15.24
C PRO A 163 11.51 -3.74 13.83
N ALA A 164 12.83 -3.80 13.72
CA ALA A 164 13.55 -3.81 12.46
C ALA A 164 13.31 -5.11 11.66
N VAL A 165 13.22 -6.26 12.34
CA VAL A 165 12.95 -7.56 11.70
C VAL A 165 11.52 -7.63 11.18
N ILE A 166 10.55 -7.15 11.98
CA ILE A 166 9.16 -7.06 11.54
C ILE A 166 9.05 -6.11 10.34
N ALA A 167 9.74 -4.97 10.38
CA ALA A 167 9.76 -4.02 9.29
C ALA A 167 10.33 -4.63 8.00
N ALA A 168 11.50 -5.25 8.05
CA ALA A 168 12.13 -5.91 6.90
C ALA A 168 11.28 -7.03 6.29
N SER A 169 10.60 -7.80 7.13
CA SER A 169 9.67 -8.84 6.69
C SER A 169 8.41 -8.25 6.06
N THR A 170 7.92 -7.14 6.59
CA THR A 170 6.71 -6.47 6.09
C THR A 170 6.99 -5.73 4.78
N ASP A 171 8.12 -5.05 4.64
CA ASP A 171 8.48 -4.36 3.40
C ASP A 171 8.60 -5.33 2.22
N THR A 172 9.26 -6.49 2.45
CA THR A 172 9.33 -7.56 1.45
C THR A 172 7.93 -8.07 1.06
N GLN A 173 7.04 -8.26 2.04
CA GLN A 173 5.66 -8.69 1.78
C GLN A 173 4.90 -7.64 0.94
N LEU A 174 5.07 -6.35 1.23
CA LEU A 174 4.45 -5.26 0.50
C LEU A 174 4.99 -5.18 -0.94
N LEU A 175 6.31 -5.33 -1.12
CA LEU A 175 6.94 -5.34 -2.44
C LEU A 175 6.40 -6.49 -3.31
N MET A 176 6.40 -7.72 -2.79
CA MET A 176 5.83 -8.89 -3.48
C MET A 176 4.35 -8.68 -3.84
N THR A 177 3.60 -8.02 -2.97
CA THR A 177 2.18 -7.71 -3.22
C THR A 177 2.02 -6.67 -4.30
N SER A 178 2.82 -5.61 -4.28
CA SER A 178 2.83 -4.57 -5.31
C SER A 178 3.11 -5.13 -6.70
N GLU A 179 4.14 -5.97 -6.83
CA GLU A 179 4.49 -6.62 -8.11
C GLU A 179 3.35 -7.51 -8.64
N ARG A 180 2.70 -8.28 -7.75
CA ARG A 180 1.53 -9.10 -8.15
C ARG A 180 0.36 -8.26 -8.64
N LEU A 181 0.11 -7.11 -8.04
CA LEU A 181 -0.94 -6.19 -8.46
C LEU A 181 -0.60 -5.57 -9.82
N SER A 182 0.63 -5.07 -10.00
CA SER A 182 1.10 -4.51 -11.27
C SER A 182 1.02 -5.52 -12.41
N ALA A 183 1.39 -6.79 -12.16
CA ALA A 183 1.26 -7.86 -13.15
C ALA A 183 -0.20 -8.18 -13.54
N LYS A 184 -1.16 -8.00 -12.61
CA LYS A 184 -2.60 -8.15 -12.90
C LYS A 184 -3.12 -6.97 -13.73
N ASP A 185 -2.68 -5.76 -13.42
CA ASP A 185 -3.10 -4.54 -14.11
C ASP A 185 -2.56 -4.50 -15.56
N ALA A 186 -1.38 -5.09 -15.81
CA ALA A 186 -0.76 -5.16 -17.12
C ALA A 186 -1.45 -6.16 -18.08
N LYS A 187 -2.02 -7.27 -17.59
CA LYS A 187 -2.67 -8.30 -18.41
C LYS A 187 -3.85 -7.82 -19.27
N PRO A 188 -4.80 -7.03 -18.78
CA PRO A 188 -5.94 -6.54 -19.59
C PRO A 188 -5.53 -5.57 -20.70
N ARG A 189 -4.38 -4.92 -20.58
CA ARG A 189 -3.87 -3.97 -21.58
C ARG A 189 -3.34 -4.68 -22.83
N LEU A 190 -2.63 -5.79 -22.64
CA LEU A 190 -2.11 -6.61 -23.73
C LEU A 190 -3.22 -7.32 -24.51
N GLU A 191 -4.29 -7.76 -23.86
CA GLU A 191 -5.43 -8.40 -24.53
C GLU A 191 -6.26 -7.39 -25.36
N LYS A 192 -6.37 -6.14 -24.96
CA LYS A 192 -7.03 -5.08 -25.73
C LYS A 192 -6.23 -4.65 -26.95
N GLU A 193 -4.90 -4.62 -26.87
CA GLU A 193 -4.01 -4.27 -27.98
C GLU A 193 -3.92 -5.38 -29.01
N ALA A 194 -3.92 -6.66 -28.58
CA ALA A 194 -3.93 -7.82 -29.47
C ALA A 194 -5.26 -8.04 -30.20
N GLY A 195 -6.40 -7.64 -29.61
CA GLY A 195 -7.73 -7.75 -30.22
C GLY A 195 -8.06 -6.67 -31.23
N GLY A 196 -7.24 -5.59 -31.32
CA GLY A 196 -7.46 -4.47 -32.25
C GLY A 196 -6.87 -4.64 -33.66
N ALA A 197 -6.04 -5.67 -33.87
CA ALA A 197 -5.46 -5.97 -35.19
C ALA A 197 -6.32 -6.97 -35.97
N ALA A 198 -7.58 -6.59 -36.28
CA ALA A 198 -8.39 -7.34 -37.23
C ALA A 198 -7.88 -7.04 -38.64
N LEU A 199 -7.35 -8.08 -39.31
CA LEU A 199 -6.97 -8.07 -40.70
C LEU A 199 -8.12 -7.48 -41.56
N MET A 200 -7.84 -6.42 -42.32
CA MET A 200 -8.64 -6.07 -43.48
C MET A 200 -8.38 -7.09 -44.60
N PRO A 201 -9.39 -7.66 -45.21
CA PRO A 201 -9.22 -8.51 -46.40
C PRO A 201 -8.77 -7.65 -47.59
N LEU A 202 -7.68 -8.07 -48.21
CA LEU A 202 -7.25 -7.56 -49.51
C LEU A 202 -8.27 -8.05 -50.59
N THR A 203 -8.98 -7.14 -51.18
CA THR A 203 -9.68 -7.31 -52.47
C THR A 203 -8.93 -6.55 -53.52
#